data_62c43f2d346a65c485174a8df03e9359
#
_entry.id   62c43f2d346a65c485174a8df03e9359
#
_cell.length_a   1.000
_cell.length_b   1.000
_cell.length_c   1.000
_cell.angle_alpha   90.00
_cell.angle_beta   90.00
_cell.angle_gamma   90.00
#
_symmetry.space_group_name_H-M   'P 1'
#
loop_
_entity.id
_entity.type
_entity.pdbx_description
1 polymer ?
#
loop_
_entity_poly.entity_id
_entity_poly.type
_entity_poly.pdbx_seq_one_letter_code
_entity_poly.pdbx_strand_id
1 'polypeptide(L)'
;MDRVGNDPCPCGSGKKYKKCCLADTFVQVGREESTRKRLVDSLMRFYETQYRNTIEEAHFMFWENFDPKQYLDEESLRVPYQNFFEWIVFDFIVDPDHNKRLIDLYIEQDRNLSLDEYKVLNIMKNSVISLYEVQEIFPDKGFILKDLILGGEYDVKEKAATRGLKRWDIFATRLLLIDGQHIMSGAVYPYHLKMKQRMLEDIAGEYEDYKQEFPDATMDQFLKENSDIFNFYSYDPIQKPPPLKMQNTSGEALLFSKAVFEIRDKDAVVIGLPKIKGFEQDQEGYVWHGKKAKGGGKTIYGNLEIKRSRLTLETNSKKRLEQGKKLILKGLGDAIVHKADSYQDPMDAIKSHKGKPTHKPKDTIPMDVKQEVYNKFMKDHCERWLRDKIPALDGMTPMEAIKTEAGREKVRNLLKLFENSEERNKSESQPYYDLAWMWERLGLERG
;
A
#
# COMPACT_ATOMS: atom_id res chain seq x y z
N MET A 1 15.55 -26.32 -26.46
CA MET A 1 16.41 -27.38 -25.89
C MET A 1 17.44 -26.69 -25.02
N ASP A 2 17.23 -26.77 -23.73
CA ASP A 2 18.15 -26.18 -22.74
C ASP A 2 19.46 -26.98 -22.73
N ARG A 3 20.55 -26.33 -23.13
CA ARG A 3 21.86 -26.95 -23.19
C ARG A 3 22.42 -27.11 -21.77
N VAL A 4 22.74 -28.33 -21.43
CA VAL A 4 23.42 -28.62 -20.13
C VAL A 4 24.87 -28.15 -20.25
N GLY A 5 25.39 -27.50 -19.23
CA GLY A 5 26.72 -26.86 -19.23
C GLY A 5 27.92 -27.77 -19.59
N ASN A 6 27.72 -29.10 -19.71
CA ASN A 6 28.74 -30.07 -20.14
C ASN A 6 28.77 -30.36 -21.64
N ASP A 7 27.84 -29.83 -22.41
CA ASP A 7 27.81 -30.02 -23.88
C ASP A 7 28.97 -29.31 -24.58
N PRO A 8 29.37 -29.76 -25.79
CA PRO A 8 30.37 -29.06 -26.58
C PRO A 8 29.93 -27.62 -26.90
N CYS A 9 30.87 -26.68 -26.82
CA CYS A 9 30.53 -25.28 -27.03
C CYS A 9 30.17 -25.03 -28.53
N PRO A 10 29.05 -24.31 -28.79
CA PRO A 10 28.60 -24.03 -30.14
C PRO A 10 29.52 -23.08 -30.91
N CYS A 11 30.48 -22.40 -30.28
CA CYS A 11 31.47 -21.57 -30.93
C CYS A 11 32.56 -22.37 -31.67
N GLY A 12 32.55 -23.71 -31.63
CA GLY A 12 33.53 -24.55 -32.30
C GLY A 12 34.90 -24.65 -31.61
N SER A 13 35.06 -24.11 -30.40
CA SER A 13 36.32 -24.09 -29.65
C SER A 13 36.78 -25.44 -29.12
N GLY A 14 35.96 -26.50 -29.23
CA GLY A 14 36.22 -27.82 -28.66
C GLY A 14 36.13 -27.90 -27.12
N LYS A 15 35.89 -26.80 -26.44
CA LYS A 15 35.72 -26.75 -24.98
C LYS A 15 34.26 -27.07 -24.60
N LYS A 16 34.06 -27.52 -23.34
CA LYS A 16 32.70 -27.64 -22.80
C LYS A 16 32.05 -26.29 -22.68
N TYR A 17 30.73 -26.18 -22.96
CA TYR A 17 29.96 -24.92 -22.95
C TYR A 17 30.19 -24.12 -21.66
N LYS A 18 30.15 -24.76 -20.48
CA LYS A 18 30.41 -24.12 -19.17
C LYS A 18 31.85 -23.57 -19.02
N LYS A 19 32.81 -24.04 -19.79
CA LYS A 19 34.23 -23.60 -19.76
C LYS A 19 34.62 -22.75 -20.97
N CYS A 20 33.62 -22.29 -21.72
CA CYS A 20 33.81 -21.46 -22.88
C CYS A 20 32.73 -20.36 -22.91
N CYS A 21 31.87 -20.29 -23.90
CA CYS A 21 30.91 -19.20 -24.03
C CYS A 21 29.99 -19.00 -22.80
N LEU A 22 29.66 -20.07 -22.08
CA LEU A 22 28.91 -19.90 -20.81
C LEU A 22 29.78 -19.24 -19.73
N ALA A 23 31.09 -19.60 -19.65
CA ALA A 23 31.99 -18.93 -18.72
C ALA A 23 32.24 -17.47 -19.10
N ASP A 24 32.41 -17.19 -20.41
CA ASP A 24 32.56 -15.83 -20.92
C ASP A 24 31.28 -15.00 -20.70
N THR A 25 30.10 -15.61 -20.85
CA THR A 25 28.83 -14.98 -20.52
C THR A 25 28.74 -14.66 -19.02
N PHE A 26 29.15 -15.57 -18.13
CA PHE A 26 29.19 -15.30 -16.67
C PHE A 26 30.24 -14.26 -16.27
N VAL A 27 31.33 -14.14 -17.02
CA VAL A 27 32.35 -13.10 -16.78
C VAL A 27 31.86 -11.74 -17.29
N GLN A 28 31.07 -11.70 -18.36
CA GLN A 28 30.41 -10.47 -18.82
C GLN A 28 29.24 -10.09 -17.94
N VAL A 29 28.45 -11.08 -17.51
CA VAL A 29 27.36 -10.89 -16.54
C VAL A 29 27.95 -10.45 -15.20
N GLY A 30 27.75 -9.21 -14.82
CA GLY A 30 28.31 -8.57 -13.63
C GLY A 30 29.40 -7.53 -13.93
N ARG A 31 29.91 -7.47 -15.15
CA ARG A 31 30.88 -6.43 -15.54
C ARG A 31 30.21 -5.06 -15.67
N GLU A 32 29.08 -4.98 -16.36
CA GLU A 32 28.32 -3.74 -16.49
C GLU A 32 27.75 -3.32 -15.13
N GLU A 33 27.25 -4.25 -14.30
CA GLU A 33 26.77 -3.93 -12.97
C GLU A 33 27.87 -3.44 -12.03
N SER A 34 29.05 -4.07 -12.03
CA SER A 34 30.19 -3.59 -11.25
C SER A 34 30.68 -2.22 -11.74
N THR A 35 30.62 -1.98 -13.04
CA THR A 35 30.95 -0.69 -13.66
C THR A 35 29.91 0.36 -13.25
N ARG A 36 28.62 0.05 -13.29
CA ARG A 36 27.54 0.93 -12.82
C ARG A 36 27.74 1.37 -11.37
N LYS A 37 28.03 0.44 -10.46
CA LYS A 37 28.26 0.77 -9.04
C LYS A 37 29.42 1.75 -8.87
N ARG A 38 30.56 1.52 -9.55
CA ARG A 38 31.71 2.44 -9.51
C ARG A 38 31.36 3.81 -10.09
N LEU A 39 30.57 3.85 -11.18
CA LEU A 39 30.13 5.10 -11.81
C LEU A 39 29.22 5.91 -10.90
N VAL A 40 28.27 5.27 -10.20
CA VAL A 40 27.42 5.95 -9.20
C VAL A 40 28.27 6.61 -8.11
N ASP A 41 29.25 5.88 -7.56
CA ASP A 41 30.17 6.44 -6.55
C ASP A 41 31.02 7.59 -7.13
N SER A 42 31.41 7.52 -8.40
CA SER A 42 32.17 8.56 -9.08
C SER A 42 31.32 9.80 -9.38
N LEU A 43 30.07 9.61 -9.80
CA LEU A 43 29.09 10.68 -10.00
C LEU A 43 28.77 11.41 -8.70
N MET A 44 28.60 10.66 -7.60
CA MET A 44 28.38 11.28 -6.28
C MET A 44 29.59 12.12 -5.82
N ARG A 45 30.80 11.61 -5.99
CA ARG A 45 32.03 12.40 -5.71
C ARG A 45 32.15 13.63 -6.60
N PHE A 46 31.79 13.50 -7.88
CA PHE A 46 31.78 14.62 -8.83
C PHE A 46 30.77 15.69 -8.39
N TYR A 47 29.55 15.29 -7.96
CA TYR A 47 28.56 16.18 -7.39
C TYR A 47 29.10 16.91 -6.14
N GLU A 48 29.63 16.16 -5.18
CA GLU A 48 30.13 16.72 -3.93
C GLU A 48 31.28 17.72 -4.13
N THR A 49 32.11 17.51 -5.15
CA THR A 49 33.27 18.36 -5.41
C THR A 49 32.96 19.58 -6.28
N GLN A 50 32.03 19.48 -7.21
CA GLN A 50 31.77 20.52 -8.22
C GLN A 50 30.43 21.23 -8.04
N TYR A 51 29.41 20.54 -7.54
CA TYR A 51 28.01 21.01 -7.54
C TYR A 51 27.32 20.99 -6.17
N ARG A 52 28.07 20.77 -5.10
CA ARG A 52 27.51 20.73 -3.73
C ARG A 52 26.75 22.00 -3.35
N ASN A 53 27.08 23.14 -3.92
CA ASN A 53 26.39 24.40 -3.72
C ASN A 53 24.92 24.39 -4.19
N THR A 54 24.53 23.46 -5.05
CA THR A 54 23.14 23.29 -5.53
C THR A 54 22.29 22.43 -4.60
N ILE A 55 22.83 21.91 -3.49
CA ILE A 55 22.13 20.94 -2.62
C ILE A 55 20.85 21.52 -1.98
N GLU A 56 20.85 22.80 -1.63
CA GLU A 56 19.68 23.46 -1.03
C GLU A 56 18.55 23.58 -2.05
N GLU A 57 18.88 23.96 -3.28
CA GLU A 57 17.93 24.02 -4.39
C GLU A 57 17.39 22.64 -4.74
N ALA A 58 18.28 21.63 -4.89
CA ALA A 58 17.89 20.26 -5.12
C ALA A 58 16.97 19.73 -4.01
N HIS A 59 17.29 20.03 -2.75
CA HIS A 59 16.46 19.63 -1.63
C HIS A 59 15.09 20.30 -1.67
N PHE A 60 15.03 21.60 -1.99
CA PHE A 60 13.77 22.33 -2.12
C PHE A 60 12.90 21.77 -3.27
N MET A 61 13.48 21.52 -4.44
CA MET A 61 12.75 20.96 -5.58
C MET A 61 12.21 19.55 -5.28
N PHE A 62 13.00 18.68 -4.65
CA PHE A 62 12.62 17.30 -4.39
C PHE A 62 11.62 17.13 -3.25
N TRP A 63 11.71 17.97 -2.22
CA TRP A 63 10.91 17.86 -0.99
C TRP A 63 9.87 18.96 -0.83
N GLU A 64 9.97 20.05 -1.60
CA GLU A 64 9.15 21.26 -1.41
C GLU A 64 9.21 21.75 0.06
N ASN A 65 8.05 21.74 0.73
CA ASN A 65 7.93 22.11 2.14
C ASN A 65 7.90 20.89 3.09
N PHE A 66 8.17 19.69 2.59
CA PHE A 66 8.22 18.47 3.39
C PHE A 66 9.64 18.23 3.91
N ASP A 67 9.82 18.25 5.24
CA ASP A 67 11.07 17.81 5.85
C ASP A 67 10.88 16.38 6.40
N PRO A 68 11.44 15.35 5.74
CA PRO A 68 11.25 13.96 6.14
C PRO A 68 11.72 13.66 7.57
N LYS A 69 12.69 14.43 8.11
CA LYS A 69 13.20 14.26 9.48
C LYS A 69 12.17 14.59 10.55
N GLN A 70 11.14 15.37 10.22
CA GLN A 70 10.07 15.68 11.18
C GLN A 70 9.06 14.55 11.33
N TYR A 71 9.02 13.61 10.39
CA TYR A 71 7.98 12.58 10.29
C TYR A 71 8.51 11.16 10.38
N LEU A 72 9.78 10.94 10.04
CA LEU A 72 10.40 9.63 9.93
C LEU A 72 11.57 9.49 10.92
N ASP A 73 11.75 8.27 11.45
CA ASP A 73 12.93 7.92 12.24
C ASP A 73 14.16 7.67 11.34
N GLU A 74 15.35 7.52 11.96
CA GLU A 74 16.62 7.38 11.23
C GLU A 74 16.64 6.16 10.27
N GLU A 75 16.02 5.06 10.65
CA GLU A 75 15.95 3.86 9.80
C GLU A 75 15.04 4.10 8.59
N SER A 76 13.89 4.73 8.81
CA SER A 76 12.91 5.08 7.78
C SER A 76 13.40 6.16 6.83
N LEU A 77 14.35 7.00 7.22
CA LEU A 77 14.95 8.03 6.36
C LEU A 77 15.87 7.46 5.26
N ARG A 78 16.36 6.25 5.42
CA ARG A 78 17.35 5.67 4.50
C ARG A 78 16.87 5.63 3.04
N VAL A 79 15.69 5.12 2.80
CA VAL A 79 15.13 4.99 1.44
C VAL A 79 14.82 6.36 0.82
N PRO A 80 14.12 7.29 1.50
CA PRO A 80 13.90 8.65 0.98
C PRO A 80 15.18 9.38 0.57
N TYR A 81 16.23 9.33 1.40
CA TYR A 81 17.51 9.96 1.04
C TYR A 81 18.24 9.21 -0.08
N GLN A 82 18.14 7.90 -0.16
CA GLN A 82 18.68 7.16 -1.30
C GLN A 82 17.98 7.58 -2.60
N ASN A 83 16.66 7.73 -2.58
CA ASN A 83 15.88 8.23 -3.71
C ASN A 83 16.30 9.66 -4.10
N PHE A 84 16.50 10.54 -3.12
CA PHE A 84 16.96 11.91 -3.35
C PHE A 84 18.32 11.95 -4.04
N PHE A 85 19.29 11.20 -3.55
CA PHE A 85 20.62 11.17 -4.17
C PHE A 85 20.61 10.54 -5.55
N GLU A 86 19.78 9.52 -5.77
CA GLU A 86 19.61 8.96 -7.11
C GLU A 86 18.99 10.00 -8.07
N TRP A 87 17.97 10.74 -7.61
CA TRP A 87 17.36 11.80 -8.38
C TRP A 87 18.38 12.89 -8.78
N ILE A 88 19.26 13.31 -7.86
CA ILE A 88 20.35 14.24 -8.18
C ILE A 88 21.24 13.70 -9.30
N VAL A 89 21.61 12.42 -9.24
CA VAL A 89 22.52 11.82 -10.23
C VAL A 89 21.88 11.73 -11.61
N PHE A 90 20.61 11.38 -11.69
CA PHE A 90 19.98 11.02 -12.95
C PHE A 90 19.13 12.13 -13.57
N ASP A 91 18.45 12.94 -12.74
CA ASP A 91 17.35 13.77 -13.23
C ASP A 91 17.50 15.26 -12.91
N PHE A 92 18.11 15.61 -11.77
CA PHE A 92 18.28 17.01 -11.37
C PHE A 92 19.19 17.77 -12.34
N ILE A 93 18.74 18.98 -12.76
CA ILE A 93 19.50 19.87 -13.63
C ILE A 93 20.45 20.69 -12.73
N VAL A 94 21.71 20.34 -12.73
CA VAL A 94 22.76 21.02 -11.91
C VAL A 94 23.33 22.26 -12.59
N ASP A 95 23.15 22.41 -13.89
CA ASP A 95 23.53 23.58 -14.69
C ASP A 95 22.31 24.03 -15.49
N PRO A 96 21.47 24.93 -14.91
CA PRO A 96 20.26 25.40 -15.59
C PRO A 96 20.54 26.27 -16.80
N ASP A 97 21.66 26.97 -16.86
CA ASP A 97 22.02 27.82 -18.00
C ASP A 97 22.22 27.02 -19.30
N HIS A 98 22.67 25.78 -19.18
CA HIS A 98 22.91 24.88 -20.32
C HIS A 98 21.96 23.69 -20.34
N ASN A 99 20.96 23.64 -19.45
CA ASN A 99 20.03 22.52 -19.27
C ASN A 99 20.75 21.16 -19.14
N LYS A 100 21.79 21.11 -18.26
CA LYS A 100 22.63 19.91 -18.08
C LYS A 100 22.36 19.22 -16.74
N ARG A 101 22.20 17.92 -16.80
CA ARG A 101 22.19 17.04 -15.62
C ARG A 101 23.61 16.66 -15.21
N LEU A 102 23.78 16.20 -14.01
CA LEU A 102 25.07 15.77 -13.47
C LEU A 102 25.76 14.75 -14.38
N ILE A 103 25.01 13.77 -14.87
CA ILE A 103 25.52 12.70 -15.76
C ILE A 103 25.98 13.25 -17.12
N ASP A 104 25.33 14.29 -17.64
CA ASP A 104 25.72 14.95 -18.89
C ASP A 104 27.09 15.59 -18.74
N LEU A 105 27.26 16.39 -17.67
CA LEU A 105 28.50 17.10 -17.37
C LEU A 105 29.65 16.13 -17.06
N TYR A 106 29.34 15.03 -16.37
CA TYR A 106 30.34 13.99 -16.10
C TYR A 106 30.86 13.36 -17.40
N ILE A 107 29.98 13.00 -18.33
CA ILE A 107 30.36 12.45 -19.65
C ILE A 107 31.17 13.45 -20.45
N GLU A 108 30.84 14.75 -20.41
CA GLU A 108 31.53 15.80 -21.17
C GLU A 108 32.91 16.13 -20.60
N GLN A 109 33.06 16.06 -19.28
CA GLN A 109 34.32 16.48 -18.62
C GLN A 109 35.33 15.35 -18.45
N ASP A 110 34.90 14.10 -18.30
CA ASP A 110 35.80 12.97 -18.11
C ASP A 110 36.31 12.43 -19.48
N ARG A 111 37.54 12.79 -19.81
CA ARG A 111 38.19 12.39 -21.05
C ARG A 111 38.76 10.96 -21.03
N ASN A 112 38.67 10.27 -19.88
CA ASN A 112 39.30 8.97 -19.67
C ASN A 112 38.27 7.82 -19.58
N LEU A 113 37.01 8.07 -19.93
CA LEU A 113 35.97 7.05 -19.92
C LEU A 113 36.27 5.92 -20.90
N SER A 114 36.28 4.70 -20.40
CA SER A 114 36.31 3.51 -21.25
C SER A 114 35.01 3.35 -22.04
N LEU A 115 35.04 2.58 -23.11
CA LEU A 115 33.84 2.29 -23.92
C LEU A 115 32.71 1.64 -23.06
N ASP A 116 33.07 0.78 -22.11
CA ASP A 116 32.12 0.12 -21.22
C ASP A 116 31.47 1.13 -20.27
N GLU A 117 32.27 2.05 -19.69
CA GLU A 117 31.76 3.13 -18.84
C GLU A 117 30.83 4.07 -19.58
N TYR A 118 31.24 4.48 -20.79
CA TYR A 118 30.42 5.32 -21.65
C TYR A 118 29.09 4.65 -22.03
N LYS A 119 29.10 3.35 -22.33
CA LYS A 119 27.89 2.55 -22.58
C LYS A 119 26.95 2.56 -21.39
N VAL A 120 27.47 2.25 -20.19
CA VAL A 120 26.68 2.20 -18.97
C VAL A 120 26.12 3.58 -18.61
N LEU A 121 26.93 4.64 -18.73
CA LEU A 121 26.47 6.02 -18.50
C LEU A 121 25.33 6.42 -19.46
N ASN A 122 25.38 6.01 -20.71
CA ASN A 122 24.28 6.28 -21.65
C ASN A 122 23.01 5.53 -21.31
N ILE A 123 23.11 4.28 -20.84
CA ILE A 123 21.93 3.55 -20.31
C ILE A 123 21.34 4.31 -19.12
N MET A 124 22.17 4.74 -18.18
CA MET A 124 21.75 5.50 -17.01
C MET A 124 21.11 6.84 -17.40
N LYS A 125 21.77 7.61 -18.27
CA LYS A 125 21.31 8.92 -18.75
C LYS A 125 19.90 8.86 -19.36
N ASN A 126 19.65 7.87 -20.21
CA ASN A 126 18.41 7.77 -20.97
C ASN A 126 17.29 7.04 -20.21
N SER A 127 17.56 6.55 -19.01
CA SER A 127 16.56 5.86 -18.21
C SER A 127 15.64 6.85 -17.50
N VAL A 128 14.39 6.44 -17.29
CA VAL A 128 13.36 7.22 -16.58
C VAL A 128 12.80 6.42 -15.42
N ILE A 129 12.24 7.12 -14.43
CA ILE A 129 11.41 6.49 -13.41
C ILE A 129 10.01 6.30 -14.01
N SER A 130 9.41 5.13 -13.81
CA SER A 130 8.02 4.85 -14.16
C SER A 130 7.30 4.16 -13.01
N LEU A 131 5.98 4.03 -13.12
CA LEU A 131 5.13 3.35 -12.15
C LEU A 131 4.90 1.90 -12.60
N TYR A 132 5.23 0.96 -11.74
CA TYR A 132 5.13 -0.47 -12.04
C TYR A 132 4.15 -1.19 -11.13
N GLU A 133 3.53 -2.25 -11.66
CA GLU A 133 2.71 -3.22 -10.93
C GLU A 133 3.37 -4.60 -10.99
N VAL A 134 3.52 -5.24 -9.84
CA VAL A 134 4.07 -6.60 -9.74
C VAL A 134 3.08 -7.62 -10.28
N GLN A 135 3.45 -8.33 -11.35
CA GLN A 135 2.62 -9.37 -11.96
C GLN A 135 2.92 -10.75 -11.38
N GLU A 136 4.19 -11.08 -11.22
CA GLU A 136 4.65 -12.37 -10.72
C GLU A 136 5.94 -12.18 -9.91
N ILE A 137 6.14 -13.03 -8.89
CA ILE A 137 7.34 -13.01 -8.05
C ILE A 137 7.99 -14.39 -8.08
N PHE A 138 9.29 -14.41 -8.37
CA PHE A 138 10.15 -15.58 -8.29
C PHE A 138 11.10 -15.41 -7.10
N PRO A 139 10.81 -16.05 -5.95
CA PRO A 139 11.58 -15.86 -4.72
C PRO A 139 13.10 -16.01 -4.92
N ASP A 140 13.86 -15.07 -4.39
CA ASP A 140 15.33 -14.97 -4.49
C ASP A 140 15.89 -14.89 -5.94
N LYS A 141 15.03 -14.64 -6.96
CA LYS A 141 15.44 -14.49 -8.36
C LYS A 141 15.06 -13.14 -8.94
N GLY A 142 13.80 -12.76 -8.85
CA GLY A 142 13.26 -11.54 -9.42
C GLY A 142 11.75 -11.53 -9.52
N PHE A 143 11.23 -10.70 -10.42
CA PHE A 143 9.79 -10.56 -10.63
C PHE A 143 9.47 -10.02 -12.03
N ILE A 144 8.24 -10.25 -12.47
CA ILE A 144 7.70 -9.60 -13.67
C ILE A 144 7.00 -8.31 -13.24
N LEU A 145 7.39 -7.20 -13.85
CA LEU A 145 6.79 -5.88 -13.67
C LEU A 145 6.05 -5.46 -14.94
N LYS A 146 4.84 -4.94 -14.75
CA LYS A 146 4.10 -4.24 -15.81
C LYS A 146 4.26 -2.74 -15.61
N ASP A 147 4.75 -2.04 -16.62
CA ASP A 147 4.79 -0.58 -16.60
C ASP A 147 3.38 -0.04 -16.86
N LEU A 148 2.90 0.78 -15.93
CA LEU A 148 1.55 1.32 -15.94
C LEU A 148 1.43 2.64 -16.73
N ILE A 149 2.55 3.28 -17.06
CA ILE A 149 2.60 4.58 -17.75
C ILE A 149 3.09 4.38 -19.20
N LEU A 150 4.27 3.78 -19.37
CA LEU A 150 4.90 3.58 -20.67
C LEU A 150 4.46 2.29 -21.35
N GLY A 151 3.84 1.38 -20.57
CA GLY A 151 3.44 0.07 -21.08
C GLY A 151 4.59 -0.94 -21.14
N GLY A 152 4.22 -2.18 -21.45
CA GLY A 152 5.17 -3.30 -21.51
C GLY A 152 5.30 -4.07 -20.21
N GLU A 153 5.93 -5.24 -20.31
CA GLU A 153 6.26 -6.11 -19.19
C GLU A 153 7.76 -6.41 -19.19
N TYR A 154 8.35 -6.44 -18.01
CA TYR A 154 9.78 -6.54 -17.80
C TYR A 154 10.12 -7.65 -16.82
N ASP A 155 10.98 -8.59 -17.24
CA ASP A 155 11.61 -9.57 -16.33
C ASP A 155 12.77 -8.86 -15.62
N VAL A 156 12.61 -8.64 -14.32
CA VAL A 156 13.55 -7.86 -13.50
C VAL A 156 14.28 -8.78 -12.54
N LYS A 157 15.61 -8.77 -12.64
CA LYS A 157 16.50 -9.50 -11.75
C LYS A 157 16.69 -8.72 -10.45
N GLU A 158 16.09 -9.23 -9.38
CA GLU A 158 16.21 -8.65 -8.04
C GLU A 158 15.98 -9.74 -6.98
N LYS A 159 16.76 -9.75 -5.92
CA LYS A 159 16.65 -10.77 -4.87
C LYS A 159 16.02 -10.22 -3.58
N ALA A 160 16.51 -9.07 -3.14
CA ALA A 160 16.13 -8.51 -1.85
C ALA A 160 14.66 -8.11 -1.80
N ALA A 161 14.18 -7.42 -2.84
CA ALA A 161 12.81 -6.93 -2.92
C ALA A 161 11.78 -8.07 -3.03
N THR A 162 12.15 -9.25 -3.55
CA THR A 162 11.23 -10.40 -3.64
C THR A 162 10.70 -10.88 -2.29
N ARG A 163 11.37 -10.56 -1.19
CA ARG A 163 10.95 -10.95 0.17
C ARG A 163 9.84 -10.06 0.72
N GLY A 164 9.83 -8.80 0.32
CA GLY A 164 8.86 -7.81 0.81
C GLY A 164 7.65 -7.61 -0.10
N LEU A 165 7.86 -7.70 -1.40
CA LEU A 165 6.83 -7.47 -2.41
C LEU A 165 5.81 -8.61 -2.47
N LYS A 166 4.58 -8.25 -2.85
CA LYS A 166 3.51 -9.19 -3.16
C LYS A 166 2.97 -8.90 -4.55
N ARG A 167 2.32 -9.89 -5.15
CA ARG A 167 1.60 -9.71 -6.40
C ARG A 167 0.65 -8.51 -6.29
N TRP A 168 0.58 -7.69 -7.32
CA TRP A 168 -0.19 -6.45 -7.42
C TRP A 168 0.35 -5.27 -6.60
N ASP A 169 1.46 -5.41 -5.89
CA ASP A 169 2.11 -4.22 -5.32
C ASP A 169 2.48 -3.25 -6.43
N ILE A 170 2.32 -1.96 -6.14
CA ILE A 170 2.74 -0.89 -7.04
C ILE A 170 3.86 -0.07 -6.41
N PHE A 171 4.83 0.28 -7.21
CA PHE A 171 5.92 1.17 -6.82
C PHE A 171 6.52 1.86 -8.04
N ALA A 172 7.08 3.05 -7.85
CA ALA A 172 7.89 3.65 -8.89
C ALA A 172 9.35 3.28 -8.68
N THR A 173 10.04 3.07 -9.78
CA THR A 173 11.47 2.79 -9.84
C THR A 173 12.01 3.11 -11.22
N ARG A 174 13.33 3.05 -11.35
CA ARG A 174 14.04 3.13 -12.64
C ARG A 174 14.57 1.76 -13.01
N LEU A 175 14.24 1.29 -14.18
CA LEU A 175 14.80 0.06 -14.74
C LEU A 175 15.98 0.38 -15.66
N LEU A 176 17.04 -0.38 -15.52
CA LEU A 176 18.24 -0.31 -16.35
C LEU A 176 18.42 -1.66 -17.05
N LEU A 177 18.65 -1.63 -18.36
CA LEU A 177 19.02 -2.84 -19.12
C LEU A 177 20.54 -3.00 -19.06
N ILE A 178 21.01 -3.78 -18.08
CA ILE A 178 22.42 -4.03 -17.81
C ILE A 178 22.74 -5.51 -18.04
N ASP A 179 23.82 -5.80 -18.76
CA ASP A 179 24.21 -7.17 -19.13
C ASP A 179 23.06 -8.00 -19.77
N GLY A 180 22.18 -7.34 -20.53
CA GLY A 180 21.01 -7.95 -21.19
C GLY A 180 19.86 -8.32 -20.22
N GLN A 181 19.88 -7.84 -19.00
CA GLN A 181 18.83 -8.05 -18.00
C GLN A 181 18.34 -6.71 -17.42
N HIS A 182 17.04 -6.62 -17.15
CA HIS A 182 16.54 -5.47 -16.43
C HIS A 182 16.86 -5.60 -14.92
N ILE A 183 17.40 -4.54 -14.36
CA ILE A 183 17.68 -4.40 -12.94
C ILE A 183 17.11 -3.08 -12.45
N MET A 184 16.80 -2.98 -11.15
CA MET A 184 16.43 -1.72 -10.54
C MET A 184 17.68 -0.86 -10.27
N SER A 185 17.56 0.45 -10.48
CA SER A 185 18.69 1.39 -10.27
C SER A 185 19.06 1.51 -8.78
N GLY A 186 18.06 1.44 -7.92
CA GLY A 186 18.19 1.59 -6.46
C GLY A 186 17.09 2.47 -5.86
N ALA A 187 16.55 3.44 -6.61
CA ALA A 187 15.38 4.21 -6.17
C ALA A 187 14.14 3.33 -6.14
N VAL A 188 13.39 3.41 -5.05
CA VAL A 188 12.13 2.69 -4.87
C VAL A 188 11.15 3.59 -4.13
N TYR A 189 10.00 3.81 -4.73
CA TYR A 189 8.89 4.58 -4.16
C TYR A 189 7.67 3.65 -4.04
N PRO A 190 7.49 2.98 -2.88
CA PRO A 190 6.35 2.10 -2.68
C PRO A 190 5.07 2.89 -2.43
N TYR A 191 3.98 2.44 -3.03
CA TYR A 191 2.67 3.07 -2.87
C TYR A 191 1.62 2.05 -2.46
N HIS A 192 0.59 2.54 -1.78
CA HIS A 192 -0.59 1.72 -1.51
C HIS A 192 -1.38 1.55 -2.81
N LEU A 193 -1.81 0.32 -3.13
CA LEU A 193 -2.51 0.00 -4.39
C LEU A 193 -3.74 0.89 -4.66
N LYS A 194 -4.41 1.41 -3.62
CA LYS A 194 -5.53 2.37 -3.75
C LYS A 194 -5.13 3.70 -4.41
N MET A 195 -3.85 4.04 -4.42
CA MET A 195 -3.36 5.27 -5.05
C MET A 195 -3.21 5.13 -6.56
N LYS A 196 -3.16 3.89 -7.08
CA LYS A 196 -2.91 3.59 -8.51
C LYS A 196 -3.72 4.46 -9.46
N GLN A 197 -5.04 4.45 -9.29
CA GLN A 197 -5.93 5.16 -10.22
C GLN A 197 -5.70 6.67 -10.18
N ARG A 198 -5.62 7.26 -8.98
CA ARG A 198 -5.34 8.68 -8.80
C ARG A 198 -4.00 9.07 -9.42
N MET A 199 -2.93 8.31 -9.14
CA MET A 199 -1.60 8.60 -9.70
C MET A 199 -1.60 8.58 -11.23
N LEU A 200 -2.25 7.60 -11.85
CA LEU A 200 -2.32 7.51 -13.30
C LEU A 200 -3.12 8.66 -13.92
N GLU A 201 -4.22 9.08 -13.29
CA GLU A 201 -5.03 10.21 -13.72
C GLU A 201 -4.27 11.54 -13.58
N ASP A 202 -3.64 11.77 -12.43
CA ASP A 202 -2.86 12.97 -12.15
C ASP A 202 -1.66 13.08 -13.11
N ILE A 203 -0.87 12.00 -13.29
CA ILE A 203 0.28 11.96 -14.20
C ILE A 203 -0.15 12.21 -15.66
N ALA A 204 -1.28 11.63 -16.07
CA ALA A 204 -1.81 11.88 -17.41
C ALA A 204 -2.24 13.34 -17.59
N GLY A 205 -2.84 13.94 -16.58
CA GLY A 205 -3.24 15.37 -16.58
C GLY A 205 -2.02 16.29 -16.67
N GLU A 206 -1.01 16.08 -15.81
CA GLU A 206 0.25 16.83 -15.82
C GLU A 206 0.99 16.72 -17.17
N TYR A 207 0.96 15.54 -17.80
CA TYR A 207 1.54 15.36 -19.13
C TYR A 207 0.78 16.14 -20.22
N GLU A 208 -0.56 16.17 -20.15
CA GLU A 208 -1.33 16.99 -21.09
C GLU A 208 -1.06 18.49 -20.91
N ASP A 209 -0.87 18.97 -19.68
CA ASP A 209 -0.48 20.35 -19.40
C ASP A 209 0.94 20.63 -19.87
N TYR A 210 1.89 19.70 -19.65
CA TYR A 210 3.25 19.80 -20.15
C TYR A 210 3.31 19.91 -21.67
N LYS A 211 2.47 19.18 -22.41
CA LYS A 211 2.37 19.27 -23.88
C LYS A 211 1.85 20.60 -24.40
N GLN A 212 1.15 21.39 -23.59
CA GLN A 212 0.74 22.74 -24.02
C GLN A 212 1.96 23.65 -24.20
N GLU A 213 3.01 23.45 -23.39
CA GLU A 213 4.27 24.18 -23.52
C GLU A 213 5.25 23.51 -24.49
N PHE A 214 5.27 22.17 -24.50
CA PHE A 214 6.16 21.34 -25.33
C PHE A 214 5.37 20.35 -26.20
N PRO A 215 4.78 20.80 -27.33
CA PRO A 215 3.82 19.99 -28.11
C PRO A 215 4.38 18.65 -28.64
N ASP A 216 5.67 18.58 -28.91
CA ASP A 216 6.34 17.38 -29.45
C ASP A 216 6.95 16.49 -28.36
N ALA A 217 6.74 16.83 -27.07
CA ALA A 217 7.30 16.08 -25.98
C ALA A 217 6.70 14.68 -25.85
N THR A 218 7.56 13.71 -25.61
CA THR A 218 7.16 12.32 -25.32
C THR A 218 6.90 12.14 -23.83
N MET A 219 6.19 11.07 -23.46
CA MET A 219 5.98 10.70 -22.05
C MET A 219 7.32 10.44 -21.35
N ASP A 220 8.31 9.82 -22.03
CA ASP A 220 9.66 9.61 -21.47
C ASP A 220 10.34 10.94 -21.11
N GLN A 221 10.22 11.95 -21.97
CA GLN A 221 10.76 13.29 -21.69
C GLN A 221 10.09 13.92 -20.49
N PHE A 222 8.76 13.86 -20.44
CA PHE A 222 7.98 14.36 -19.29
C PHE A 222 8.41 13.68 -17.99
N LEU A 223 8.48 12.34 -17.98
CA LEU A 223 8.89 11.58 -16.79
C LEU A 223 10.35 11.87 -16.41
N LYS A 224 11.21 12.18 -17.36
CA LYS A 224 12.61 12.55 -17.11
C LYS A 224 12.74 13.92 -16.44
N GLU A 225 11.92 14.85 -16.83
CA GLU A 225 11.98 16.24 -16.37
C GLU A 225 11.16 16.48 -15.10
N ASN A 226 10.16 15.63 -14.82
CA ASN A 226 9.25 15.75 -13.70
C ASN A 226 9.28 14.49 -12.80
N SER A 227 10.44 13.85 -12.67
CA SER A 227 10.55 12.58 -11.93
C SER A 227 10.35 12.72 -10.41
N ASP A 228 10.46 13.93 -9.86
CA ASP A 228 10.13 14.30 -8.48
C ASP A 228 8.65 14.10 -8.13
N ILE A 229 7.75 14.04 -9.13
CA ILE A 229 6.33 13.71 -8.93
C ILE A 229 6.16 12.38 -8.16
N PHE A 230 7.04 11.41 -8.38
CA PHE A 230 7.00 10.14 -7.65
C PHE A 230 7.35 10.30 -6.18
N ASN A 231 8.24 11.23 -5.84
CA ASN A 231 8.53 11.55 -4.46
C ASN A 231 7.33 12.23 -3.78
N PHE A 232 6.66 13.14 -4.48
CA PHE A 232 5.45 13.82 -3.98
C PHE A 232 4.41 12.80 -3.48
N TYR A 233 4.08 11.77 -4.26
CA TYR A 233 3.13 10.73 -3.84
C TYR A 233 3.60 9.89 -2.67
N SER A 234 4.90 9.85 -2.38
CA SER A 234 5.46 9.12 -1.24
C SER A 234 5.23 9.85 0.08
N TYR A 235 5.30 11.18 0.10
CA TYR A 235 5.17 11.97 1.33
C TYR A 235 3.79 12.62 1.53
N ASP A 236 3.01 12.88 0.47
CA ASP A 236 1.65 13.46 0.60
C ASP A 236 0.76 12.70 1.61
N PRO A 237 0.70 11.36 1.61
CA PRO A 237 -0.05 10.61 2.62
C PRO A 237 0.51 10.71 4.04
N ILE A 238 1.80 11.00 4.18
CA ILE A 238 2.47 11.18 5.48
C ILE A 238 2.15 12.57 6.04
N GLN A 239 2.26 13.57 5.19
CA GLN A 239 1.99 14.97 5.53
C GLN A 239 0.49 15.22 5.74
N LYS A 240 -0.33 14.62 4.89
CA LYS A 240 -1.80 14.75 4.90
C LYS A 240 -2.45 13.38 5.01
N PRO A 241 -2.35 12.70 6.17
CA PRO A 241 -2.93 11.39 6.32
C PRO A 241 -4.43 11.46 6.05
N PRO A 242 -4.98 10.55 5.24
CA PRO A 242 -6.40 10.53 4.96
C PRO A 242 -7.19 10.39 6.26
N PRO A 243 -8.30 11.10 6.44
CA PRO A 243 -9.10 11.01 7.65
C PRO A 243 -9.57 9.57 7.83
N LEU A 244 -9.22 8.98 8.96
CA LEU A 244 -9.68 7.64 9.35
C LEU A 244 -11.19 7.68 9.60
N LYS A 245 -11.98 7.30 8.61
CA LYS A 245 -13.43 7.13 8.74
C LYS A 245 -13.74 5.77 9.36
N MET A 246 -13.70 5.70 10.69
CA MET A 246 -14.13 4.50 11.41
C MET A 246 -15.65 4.44 11.48
N GLN A 247 -16.22 3.30 11.09
CA GLN A 247 -17.65 3.05 11.14
C GLN A 247 -17.94 1.76 11.90
N ASN A 248 -19.11 1.71 12.56
CA ASN A 248 -19.60 0.49 13.18
C ASN A 248 -20.24 -0.43 12.11
N THR A 249 -20.66 -1.62 12.52
CA THR A 249 -21.30 -2.63 11.65
C THR A 249 -22.61 -2.18 10.99
N SER A 250 -23.16 -1.02 11.38
CA SER A 250 -24.35 -0.42 10.78
C SER A 250 -24.02 0.75 9.83
N GLY A 251 -22.72 1.01 9.54
CA GLY A 251 -22.29 2.13 8.72
C GLY A 251 -22.33 3.50 9.42
N GLU A 252 -22.56 3.54 10.74
CA GLU A 252 -22.58 4.77 11.52
C GLU A 252 -21.16 5.14 11.97
N ALA A 253 -20.84 6.44 12.04
CA ALA A 253 -19.56 6.89 12.56
C ALA A 253 -19.27 6.29 13.94
N LEU A 254 -18.09 5.67 14.09
CA LEU A 254 -17.65 5.08 15.35
C LEU A 254 -17.37 6.20 16.35
N LEU A 255 -18.10 6.17 17.47
CA LEU A 255 -17.96 7.14 18.56
C LEU A 255 -18.26 6.41 19.88
N PHE A 256 -17.28 6.30 20.76
CA PHE A 256 -17.53 5.76 22.09
C PHE A 256 -18.49 6.67 22.82
N SER A 257 -19.69 6.18 23.04
CA SER A 257 -20.80 6.97 23.52
C SER A 257 -21.37 6.35 24.79
N LYS A 258 -21.53 7.14 25.85
CA LYS A 258 -21.90 6.68 27.15
C LYS A 258 -23.03 7.57 27.76
N ALA A 259 -24.08 6.94 28.26
CA ALA A 259 -25.12 7.61 29.02
C ALA A 259 -25.14 7.09 30.46
N VAL A 260 -25.25 8.01 31.41
CA VAL A 260 -25.29 7.72 32.84
C VAL A 260 -26.64 8.10 33.38
N PHE A 261 -27.26 7.15 34.11
CA PHE A 261 -28.53 7.34 34.82
C PHE A 261 -28.32 7.13 36.32
N GLU A 262 -28.98 7.93 37.12
CA GLU A 262 -29.13 7.70 38.56
C GLU A 262 -30.28 6.72 38.79
N ILE A 263 -30.05 5.71 39.59
CA ILE A 263 -31.07 4.72 39.98
C ILE A 263 -31.81 5.23 41.25
N ARG A 264 -33.12 5.41 41.12
CA ARG A 264 -34.01 5.76 42.23
C ARG A 264 -34.59 4.53 42.91
N ASP A 265 -34.92 3.51 42.11
CA ASP A 265 -35.43 2.22 42.59
C ASP A 265 -34.63 1.09 41.95
N LYS A 266 -33.78 0.48 42.74
CA LYS A 266 -32.87 -0.57 42.27
C LYS A 266 -33.60 -1.86 41.93
N ASP A 267 -34.60 -2.23 42.68
CA ASP A 267 -35.36 -3.47 42.50
C ASP A 267 -36.18 -3.37 41.21
N ALA A 268 -36.83 -2.22 41.01
CA ALA A 268 -37.56 -1.94 39.77
C ALA A 268 -36.62 -1.98 38.51
N VAL A 269 -35.37 -1.50 38.63
CA VAL A 269 -34.39 -1.56 37.54
C VAL A 269 -33.97 -3.00 37.22
N VAL A 270 -33.62 -3.79 38.23
CA VAL A 270 -33.18 -5.18 38.06
C VAL A 270 -34.30 -6.06 37.49
N ILE A 271 -35.56 -5.84 37.95
CA ILE A 271 -36.72 -6.58 37.44
C ILE A 271 -37.14 -6.09 36.03
N GLY A 272 -36.97 -4.80 35.75
CA GLY A 272 -37.44 -4.15 34.53
C GLY A 272 -36.53 -4.34 33.33
N LEU A 273 -35.19 -4.28 33.50
CA LEU A 273 -34.22 -4.37 32.41
C LEU A 273 -34.38 -5.61 31.52
N PRO A 274 -34.53 -6.83 32.06
CA PRO A 274 -34.71 -8.03 31.24
C PRO A 274 -36.01 -8.04 30.44
N LYS A 275 -36.98 -7.22 30.80
CA LYS A 275 -38.27 -7.10 30.11
C LYS A 275 -38.21 -6.17 28.91
N ILE A 276 -37.16 -5.35 28.83
CA ILE A 276 -36.97 -4.45 27.70
C ILE A 276 -36.43 -5.25 26.50
N LYS A 277 -37.14 -5.23 25.40
CA LYS A 277 -36.79 -6.00 24.20
C LYS A 277 -35.34 -5.71 23.73
N GLY A 278 -34.55 -6.76 23.66
CA GLY A 278 -33.17 -6.73 23.18
C GLY A 278 -32.12 -6.64 24.27
N PHE A 279 -32.50 -6.44 25.53
CA PHE A 279 -31.56 -6.47 26.66
C PHE A 279 -31.57 -7.87 27.29
N GLU A 280 -30.39 -8.48 27.33
CA GLU A 280 -30.19 -9.82 27.90
C GLU A 280 -29.13 -9.73 29.00
N GLN A 281 -29.33 -10.46 30.12
CA GLN A 281 -28.38 -10.49 31.23
C GLN A 281 -27.13 -11.28 30.81
N ASP A 282 -25.93 -10.77 31.14
CA ASP A 282 -24.66 -11.41 30.99
C ASP A 282 -23.89 -11.45 32.31
N GLN A 283 -22.71 -12.07 32.33
CA GLN A 283 -21.89 -12.27 33.54
C GLN A 283 -21.53 -10.97 34.28
N GLU A 284 -21.32 -9.88 33.53
CA GLU A 284 -20.89 -8.58 34.06
C GLU A 284 -21.96 -7.48 34.03
N GLY A 285 -23.19 -7.78 33.57
CA GLY A 285 -24.26 -6.79 33.47
C GLY A 285 -25.36 -7.17 32.50
N TYR A 286 -25.64 -6.30 31.53
CA TYR A 286 -26.63 -6.56 30.48
C TYR A 286 -26.05 -6.18 29.11
N VAL A 287 -26.36 -6.99 28.10
CA VAL A 287 -26.00 -6.74 26.72
C VAL A 287 -27.23 -6.35 25.91
N TRP A 288 -27.13 -5.27 25.16
CA TRP A 288 -28.19 -4.85 24.25
C TRP A 288 -27.92 -5.37 22.85
N HIS A 289 -28.79 -6.26 22.38
CA HIS A 289 -28.73 -6.86 21.08
C HIS A 289 -29.57 -6.10 20.05
N GLY A 290 -28.99 -5.86 18.89
CA GLY A 290 -29.69 -5.33 17.73
C GLY A 290 -30.44 -6.39 16.92
N LYS A 291 -30.96 -5.99 15.77
CA LYS A 291 -31.61 -6.90 14.83
C LYS A 291 -30.60 -7.97 14.36
N LYS A 292 -31.08 -9.20 14.15
CA LYS A 292 -30.26 -10.26 13.55
C LYS A 292 -29.66 -9.76 12.23
N ALA A 293 -28.34 -9.85 12.09
CA ALA A 293 -27.69 -9.62 10.82
C ALA A 293 -28.16 -10.67 9.79
N LYS A 294 -28.14 -10.34 8.49
CA LYS A 294 -28.50 -11.24 7.37
C LYS A 294 -27.58 -12.50 7.28
N GLY A 295 -26.84 -12.86 8.30
CA GLY A 295 -25.99 -14.06 8.42
C GLY A 295 -26.16 -14.80 9.74
N GLY A 296 -27.22 -14.54 10.50
CA GLY A 296 -27.63 -15.36 11.66
C GLY A 296 -27.14 -14.93 13.02
N GLY A 297 -26.13 -14.04 13.15
CA GLY A 297 -25.63 -13.55 14.44
C GLY A 297 -26.41 -12.32 14.96
N LYS A 298 -26.58 -12.19 16.28
CA LYS A 298 -27.08 -10.96 16.91
C LYS A 298 -25.93 -9.95 16.99
N THR A 299 -26.12 -8.73 16.49
CA THR A 299 -25.14 -7.64 16.66
C THR A 299 -25.31 -7.01 18.04
N ILE A 300 -24.23 -6.87 18.80
CA ILE A 300 -24.23 -6.12 20.06
C ILE A 300 -24.27 -4.63 19.76
N TYR A 301 -25.27 -3.93 20.24
CA TYR A 301 -25.45 -2.48 20.09
C TYR A 301 -24.87 -1.71 21.26
N GLY A 302 -24.80 -2.29 22.44
CA GLY A 302 -24.25 -1.68 23.64
C GLY A 302 -24.26 -2.59 24.84
N ASN A 303 -23.57 -2.16 25.89
CA ASN A 303 -23.49 -2.82 27.18
C ASN A 303 -24.09 -1.92 28.27
N LEU A 304 -24.75 -2.53 29.26
CA LEU A 304 -25.23 -1.82 30.43
C LEU A 304 -24.59 -2.38 31.68
N GLU A 305 -24.18 -1.48 32.53
CA GLU A 305 -23.57 -1.80 33.80
C GLU A 305 -24.33 -1.11 34.95
N ILE A 306 -24.58 -1.84 36.03
CA ILE A 306 -25.12 -1.31 37.26
C ILE A 306 -24.00 -1.26 38.29
N LYS A 307 -23.58 -0.05 38.67
CA LYS A 307 -22.61 0.16 39.75
C LYS A 307 -23.21 1.06 40.84
N ARG A 308 -23.39 0.52 42.04
CA ARG A 308 -24.00 1.24 43.19
C ARG A 308 -25.39 1.79 42.81
N SER A 309 -25.53 3.11 42.75
CA SER A 309 -26.76 3.84 42.38
C SER A 309 -26.74 4.37 40.94
N ARG A 310 -25.87 3.83 40.05
CA ARG A 310 -25.74 4.29 38.66
C ARG A 310 -25.98 3.14 37.70
N LEU A 311 -26.78 3.41 36.69
CA LEU A 311 -26.91 2.60 35.49
C LEU A 311 -26.15 3.32 34.36
N THR A 312 -25.27 2.61 33.66
CA THR A 312 -24.49 3.15 32.59
C THR A 312 -24.76 2.37 31.31
N LEU A 313 -25.11 3.06 30.23
CA LEU A 313 -25.22 2.48 28.90
C LEU A 313 -24.01 2.94 28.08
N GLU A 314 -23.26 1.99 27.52
CA GLU A 314 -22.15 2.23 26.62
C GLU A 314 -22.48 1.69 25.23
N THR A 315 -22.22 2.51 24.17
CA THR A 315 -22.47 2.16 22.79
C THR A 315 -21.32 2.69 21.92
N ASN A 316 -21.28 2.29 20.65
CA ASN A 316 -20.22 2.69 19.71
C ASN A 316 -20.71 3.68 18.63
N SER A 317 -21.88 4.32 18.83
CA SER A 317 -22.31 5.46 18.03
C SER A 317 -23.33 6.30 18.81
N LYS A 318 -23.38 7.59 18.50
CA LYS A 318 -24.37 8.52 19.04
C LYS A 318 -25.81 8.07 18.77
N LYS A 319 -26.06 7.55 17.59
CA LYS A 319 -27.39 7.07 17.18
C LYS A 319 -27.85 5.88 18.01
N ARG A 320 -26.95 4.92 18.26
CA ARG A 320 -27.23 3.79 19.18
C ARG A 320 -27.46 4.26 20.60
N LEU A 321 -26.66 5.22 21.08
CA LEU A 321 -26.88 5.78 22.42
C LEU A 321 -28.26 6.36 22.57
N GLU A 322 -28.72 7.21 21.65
CA GLU A 322 -30.05 7.82 21.69
C GLU A 322 -31.18 6.78 21.61
N GLN A 323 -31.00 5.74 20.79
CA GLN A 323 -31.96 4.64 20.70
C GLN A 323 -32.04 3.86 22.04
N GLY A 324 -30.90 3.49 22.61
CA GLY A 324 -30.80 2.78 23.87
C GLY A 324 -31.37 3.58 25.01
N LYS A 325 -31.09 4.89 25.10
CA LYS A 325 -31.65 5.81 26.09
C LYS A 325 -33.20 5.80 26.05
N LYS A 326 -33.76 5.94 24.85
CA LYS A 326 -35.22 5.93 24.65
C LYS A 326 -35.85 4.62 25.15
N LEU A 327 -35.21 3.47 24.85
CA LEU A 327 -35.70 2.18 25.26
C LEU A 327 -35.66 2.02 26.82
N ILE A 328 -34.55 2.42 27.43
CA ILE A 328 -34.33 2.32 28.90
C ILE A 328 -35.29 3.24 29.64
N LEU A 329 -35.40 4.51 29.23
CA LEU A 329 -36.32 5.47 29.84
C LEU A 329 -37.79 5.04 29.74
N LYS A 330 -38.17 4.52 28.54
CA LYS A 330 -39.52 3.97 28.36
C LYS A 330 -39.81 2.73 29.22
N GLY A 331 -38.81 1.87 29.39
CA GLY A 331 -38.97 0.60 30.10
C GLY A 331 -38.89 0.69 31.60
N LEU A 332 -38.13 1.66 32.15
CA LEU A 332 -37.86 1.80 33.58
C LEU A 332 -38.55 3.02 34.20
N GLY A 333 -39.06 3.95 33.39
CA GLY A 333 -39.80 5.12 33.85
C GLY A 333 -39.10 5.88 34.98
N ASP A 334 -39.84 6.14 36.06
CA ASP A 334 -39.36 6.91 37.21
C ASP A 334 -38.32 6.20 38.09
N ALA A 335 -38.06 4.91 37.86
CA ALA A 335 -37.03 4.16 38.58
C ALA A 335 -35.60 4.68 38.25
N ILE A 336 -35.43 5.48 37.22
CA ILE A 336 -34.14 6.06 36.81
C ILE A 336 -34.27 7.52 36.36
N VAL A 337 -33.19 8.28 36.48
CA VAL A 337 -33.10 9.65 35.94
C VAL A 337 -31.83 9.79 35.14
N HIS A 338 -31.95 10.22 33.86
CA HIS A 338 -30.80 10.53 33.05
C HIS A 338 -30.02 11.73 33.61
N LYS A 339 -28.68 11.60 33.68
CA LYS A 339 -27.81 12.64 34.25
C LYS A 339 -26.90 13.27 33.21
N ALA A 340 -26.21 12.44 32.43
CA ALA A 340 -25.22 12.95 31.49
C ALA A 340 -24.95 11.96 30.35
N ASP A 341 -24.56 12.53 29.20
CA ASP A 341 -23.96 11.83 28.11
C ASP A 341 -22.49 12.23 27.95
N SER A 342 -21.64 11.30 27.55
CA SER A 342 -20.26 11.57 27.17
C SER A 342 -19.93 10.88 25.85
N TYR A 343 -19.06 11.53 25.10
CA TYR A 343 -18.63 11.08 23.80
C TYR A 343 -17.11 11.15 23.71
N GLN A 344 -16.48 10.13 23.19
CA GLN A 344 -15.03 10.09 22.99
C GLN A 344 -14.73 9.58 21.58
N ASP A 345 -13.93 10.35 20.85
CA ASP A 345 -13.41 9.92 19.56
C ASP A 345 -12.44 8.74 19.76
N PRO A 346 -12.58 7.65 18.99
CA PRO A 346 -11.64 6.52 19.05
C PRO A 346 -10.19 6.92 18.86
N MET A 347 -9.90 7.94 18.04
CA MET A 347 -8.54 8.43 17.83
C MET A 347 -7.94 9.08 19.07
N ASP A 348 -8.75 9.80 19.85
CA ASP A 348 -8.31 10.38 21.11
C ASP A 348 -8.06 9.29 22.16
N ALA A 349 -8.86 8.23 22.15
CA ALA A 349 -8.64 7.06 22.98
C ALA A 349 -7.32 6.35 22.64
N ILE A 350 -7.01 6.18 21.36
CA ILE A 350 -5.75 5.59 20.88
C ILE A 350 -4.56 6.47 21.28
N LYS A 351 -4.64 7.79 21.07
CA LYS A 351 -3.58 8.74 21.45
C LYS A 351 -3.29 8.72 22.96
N SER A 352 -4.33 8.62 23.79
CA SER A 352 -4.19 8.58 25.25
C SER A 352 -3.59 7.26 25.78
N HIS A 353 -3.61 6.18 24.98
CA HIS A 353 -3.07 4.87 25.34
C HIS A 353 -1.67 4.59 24.75
N LYS A 354 -1.04 5.53 24.05
CA LYS A 354 0.35 5.38 23.58
C LYS A 354 1.29 5.25 24.79
N GLY A 355 1.75 4.02 25.06
CA GLY A 355 2.79 3.75 26.06
C GLY A 355 2.56 2.59 27.01
N LYS A 356 1.39 1.95 27.04
CA LYS A 356 1.21 0.73 27.84
C LYS A 356 1.18 -0.48 26.92
N PRO A 357 2.15 -1.41 27.03
CA PRO A 357 2.07 -2.67 26.30
C PRO A 357 0.83 -3.42 26.79
N THR A 358 -0.20 -3.47 25.95
CA THR A 358 -1.32 -4.38 26.19
C THR A 358 -0.79 -5.79 26.06
N HIS A 359 -0.81 -6.57 27.13
CA HIS A 359 -0.64 -8.01 27.04
C HIS A 359 -1.72 -8.53 26.08
N LYS A 360 -1.33 -8.81 24.84
CA LYS A 360 -2.20 -9.58 23.95
C LYS A 360 -2.40 -10.92 24.63
N PRO A 361 -3.65 -11.36 24.88
CA PRO A 361 -3.88 -12.71 25.38
C PRO A 361 -3.15 -13.67 24.41
N LYS A 362 -2.44 -14.66 24.97
CA LYS A 362 -1.79 -15.69 24.15
C LYS A 362 -2.88 -16.33 23.30
N ASP A 363 -2.73 -16.19 22.00
CA ASP A 363 -3.62 -16.78 21.03
C ASP A 363 -3.46 -18.31 21.10
N THR A 364 -4.43 -18.98 21.69
CA THR A 364 -4.42 -20.41 21.97
C THR A 364 -5.17 -21.23 20.92
N ILE A 365 -5.78 -20.56 19.92
CA ILE A 365 -6.53 -21.26 18.87
C ILE A 365 -5.53 -21.81 17.85
N PRO A 366 -5.54 -23.13 17.58
CA PRO A 366 -4.70 -23.74 16.55
C PRO A 366 -4.91 -23.11 15.17
N MET A 367 -3.85 -23.04 14.35
CA MET A 367 -3.89 -22.35 13.06
C MET A 367 -4.83 -23.01 12.06
N ASP A 368 -4.94 -24.33 12.08
CA ASP A 368 -5.87 -25.10 11.26
C ASP A 368 -7.34 -24.73 11.54
N VAL A 369 -7.70 -24.59 12.81
CA VAL A 369 -9.05 -24.15 13.21
C VAL A 369 -9.33 -22.72 12.76
N LYS A 370 -8.33 -21.81 12.92
CA LYS A 370 -8.46 -20.44 12.40
C LYS A 370 -8.65 -20.42 10.89
N GLN A 371 -7.89 -21.20 10.17
CA GLN A 371 -7.95 -21.31 8.72
C GLN A 371 -9.32 -21.84 8.25
N GLU A 372 -9.86 -22.85 8.93
CA GLU A 372 -11.20 -23.37 8.60
C GLU A 372 -12.31 -22.33 8.80
N VAL A 373 -12.29 -21.66 9.96
CA VAL A 373 -13.24 -20.58 10.27
C VAL A 373 -13.12 -19.43 9.27
N TYR A 374 -11.89 -19.04 8.94
CA TYR A 374 -11.61 -18.00 7.98
C TYR A 374 -12.11 -18.34 6.58
N ASN A 375 -11.83 -19.56 6.11
CA ASN A 375 -12.31 -20.05 4.81
C ASN A 375 -13.83 -19.99 4.70
N LYS A 376 -14.54 -20.44 5.74
CA LYS A 376 -16.00 -20.38 5.78
C LYS A 376 -16.50 -18.93 5.74
N PHE A 377 -15.93 -18.08 6.56
CA PHE A 377 -16.27 -16.64 6.61
C PHE A 377 -16.04 -15.98 5.27
N MET A 378 -14.85 -16.16 4.67
CA MET A 378 -14.45 -15.52 3.41
C MET A 378 -15.30 -16.03 2.23
N LYS A 379 -15.63 -17.31 2.19
CA LYS A 379 -16.54 -17.86 1.17
C LYS A 379 -17.88 -17.13 1.21
N ASP A 380 -18.50 -17.04 2.39
CA ASP A 380 -19.80 -16.38 2.56
C ASP A 380 -19.70 -14.88 2.30
N HIS A 381 -18.57 -14.25 2.63
CA HIS A 381 -18.30 -12.84 2.37
C HIS A 381 -18.17 -12.56 0.88
N CYS A 382 -17.36 -13.30 0.16
CA CYS A 382 -17.15 -13.14 -1.27
C CYS A 382 -18.43 -13.43 -2.10
N GLU A 383 -19.20 -14.46 -1.73
CA GLU A 383 -20.50 -14.74 -2.35
C GLU A 383 -21.50 -13.58 -2.19
N ARG A 384 -21.50 -12.91 -1.04
CA ARG A 384 -22.33 -11.72 -0.82
C ARG A 384 -21.79 -10.52 -1.58
N TRP A 385 -20.48 -10.30 -1.55
CA TRP A 385 -19.83 -9.19 -2.24
C TRP A 385 -20.18 -9.15 -3.72
N LEU A 386 -20.24 -10.30 -4.40
CA LEU A 386 -20.66 -10.38 -5.81
C LEU A 386 -22.06 -9.79 -6.09
N ARG A 387 -22.92 -9.74 -5.07
CA ARG A 387 -24.34 -9.31 -5.17
C ARG A 387 -24.64 -8.01 -4.42
N ASP A 388 -23.70 -7.53 -3.61
CA ASP A 388 -23.87 -6.30 -2.84
C ASP A 388 -23.51 -5.08 -3.71
N LYS A 389 -24.25 -3.98 -3.49
CA LYS A 389 -23.95 -2.68 -4.13
C LYS A 389 -22.71 -2.09 -3.51
N ILE A 390 -21.70 -1.84 -4.33
CA ILE A 390 -20.37 -1.37 -3.90
C ILE A 390 -20.21 0.11 -4.23
N PRO A 391 -19.91 0.99 -3.26
CA PRO A 391 -19.70 2.41 -3.54
C PRO A 391 -18.59 2.68 -4.56
N ALA A 392 -17.50 1.91 -4.52
CA ALA A 392 -16.40 2.02 -5.49
C ALA A 392 -16.78 1.60 -6.92
N LEU A 393 -17.94 0.96 -7.11
CA LEU A 393 -18.53 0.60 -8.39
C LEU A 393 -19.75 1.50 -8.73
N ASP A 394 -19.76 2.72 -8.23
CA ASP A 394 -20.85 3.69 -8.44
C ASP A 394 -22.22 3.16 -7.97
N GLY A 395 -22.21 2.33 -6.92
CA GLY A 395 -23.41 1.71 -6.36
C GLY A 395 -23.93 0.50 -7.15
N MET A 396 -23.21 0.04 -8.16
CA MET A 396 -23.49 -1.24 -8.85
C MET A 396 -22.96 -2.44 -8.06
N THR A 397 -23.53 -3.60 -8.33
CA THR A 397 -22.92 -4.88 -7.90
C THR A 397 -21.77 -5.23 -8.84
N PRO A 398 -20.76 -6.02 -8.39
CA PRO A 398 -19.71 -6.52 -9.28
C PRO A 398 -20.25 -7.22 -10.53
N MET A 399 -21.32 -8.02 -10.40
CA MET A 399 -21.98 -8.71 -11.52
C MET A 399 -22.64 -7.75 -12.51
N GLU A 400 -23.08 -6.56 -12.06
CA GLU A 400 -23.59 -5.50 -12.93
C GLU A 400 -22.46 -4.71 -13.58
N ALA A 401 -21.44 -4.36 -12.81
CA ALA A 401 -20.32 -3.54 -13.26
C ALA A 401 -19.51 -4.19 -14.39
N ILE A 402 -19.30 -5.52 -14.37
CA ILE A 402 -18.55 -6.24 -15.42
C ILE A 402 -19.19 -6.17 -16.81
N LYS A 403 -20.41 -5.69 -16.95
CA LYS A 403 -21.07 -5.52 -18.25
C LYS A 403 -20.47 -4.40 -19.12
N THR A 404 -19.71 -3.51 -18.53
CA THR A 404 -19.00 -2.42 -19.22
C THR A 404 -17.48 -2.58 -19.04
N GLU A 405 -16.69 -2.10 -20.01
CA GLU A 405 -15.23 -2.19 -19.89
C GLU A 405 -14.68 -1.39 -18.69
N ALA A 406 -15.18 -0.17 -18.49
CA ALA A 406 -14.82 0.65 -17.32
C ALA A 406 -15.21 -0.04 -15.99
N GLY A 407 -16.35 -0.70 -15.94
CA GLY A 407 -16.77 -1.47 -14.77
C GLY A 407 -15.92 -2.74 -14.56
N ARG A 408 -15.54 -3.45 -15.64
CA ARG A 408 -14.61 -4.58 -15.59
C ARG A 408 -13.29 -4.18 -14.97
N GLU A 409 -12.73 -3.02 -15.40
CA GLU A 409 -11.48 -2.51 -14.85
C GLU A 409 -11.60 -2.15 -13.36
N LYS A 410 -12.68 -1.48 -12.94
CA LYS A 410 -12.94 -1.20 -11.52
C LYS A 410 -13.03 -2.49 -10.68
N VAL A 411 -13.74 -3.51 -11.17
CA VAL A 411 -13.87 -4.80 -10.48
C VAL A 411 -12.53 -5.52 -10.43
N ARG A 412 -11.75 -5.52 -11.52
CA ARG A 412 -10.39 -6.09 -11.58
C ARG A 412 -9.48 -5.46 -10.51
N ASN A 413 -9.50 -4.13 -10.39
CA ASN A 413 -8.71 -3.42 -9.40
C ASN A 413 -9.12 -3.76 -7.95
N LEU A 414 -10.41 -3.97 -7.68
CA LEU A 414 -10.87 -4.44 -6.36
C LEU A 414 -10.44 -5.88 -6.06
N LEU A 415 -10.49 -6.78 -7.04
CA LEU A 415 -10.01 -8.15 -6.87
C LEU A 415 -8.50 -8.20 -6.61
N LYS A 416 -7.71 -7.37 -7.32
CA LYS A 416 -6.27 -7.22 -7.07
C LYS A 416 -5.98 -6.76 -5.64
N LEU A 417 -6.77 -5.81 -5.11
CA LEU A 417 -6.67 -5.37 -3.71
C LEU A 417 -6.93 -6.53 -2.73
N PHE A 418 -7.94 -7.34 -2.98
CA PHE A 418 -8.25 -8.48 -2.13
C PHE A 418 -7.15 -9.55 -2.19
N GLU A 419 -6.70 -9.93 -3.39
CA GLU A 419 -5.60 -10.90 -3.55
C GLU A 419 -4.31 -10.41 -2.89
N ASN A 420 -3.94 -9.14 -3.08
CA ASN A 420 -2.75 -8.58 -2.44
C ASN A 420 -2.82 -8.67 -0.91
N SER A 421 -4.00 -8.42 -0.33
CA SER A 421 -4.22 -8.57 1.11
C SER A 421 -4.07 -10.03 1.57
N GLU A 422 -4.63 -10.97 0.82
CA GLU A 422 -4.54 -12.40 1.15
C GLU A 422 -3.10 -12.94 0.99
N GLU A 423 -2.35 -12.49 0.00
CA GLU A 423 -0.93 -12.81 -0.14
C GLU A 423 -0.09 -12.29 1.03
N ARG A 424 -0.41 -11.10 1.57
CA ARG A 424 0.22 -10.59 2.79
C ARG A 424 -0.13 -11.46 4.00
N ASN A 425 -1.40 -11.78 4.20
CA ASN A 425 -1.85 -12.69 5.26
C ASN A 425 -1.08 -14.02 5.22
N LYS A 426 -0.97 -14.62 4.03
CA LYS A 426 -0.22 -15.87 3.81
C LYS A 426 1.25 -15.73 4.20
N SER A 427 1.90 -14.63 3.80
CA SER A 427 3.31 -14.39 4.10
C SER A 427 3.59 -14.14 5.59
N GLU A 428 2.61 -13.60 6.30
CA GLU A 428 2.66 -13.32 7.75
C GLU A 428 2.19 -14.51 8.59
N SER A 429 1.99 -15.67 7.97
CA SER A 429 1.47 -16.88 8.64
C SER A 429 0.12 -16.64 9.31
N GLN A 430 -0.71 -15.79 8.71
CA GLN A 430 -2.10 -15.58 9.08
C GLN A 430 -3.04 -16.44 8.20
N PRO A 431 -4.29 -16.68 8.63
CA PRO A 431 -5.28 -17.31 7.76
C PRO A 431 -5.46 -16.51 6.47
N TYR A 432 -5.53 -17.20 5.33
CA TYR A 432 -5.69 -16.60 4.01
C TYR A 432 -6.71 -17.35 3.18
N TYR A 433 -7.24 -16.70 2.13
CA TYR A 433 -8.28 -17.28 1.27
C TYR A 433 -7.90 -17.18 -0.22
N ASP A 434 -8.10 -18.25 -0.97
CA ASP A 434 -7.88 -18.25 -2.42
C ASP A 434 -9.08 -17.63 -3.15
N LEU A 435 -8.83 -16.55 -3.87
CA LEU A 435 -9.82 -15.79 -4.61
C LEU A 435 -9.89 -16.16 -6.10
N ALA A 436 -9.17 -17.21 -6.55
CA ALA A 436 -9.12 -17.63 -7.96
C ALA A 436 -10.50 -17.81 -8.58
N TRP A 437 -11.42 -18.44 -7.86
CA TRP A 437 -12.78 -18.71 -8.31
C TRP A 437 -13.61 -17.44 -8.57
N MET A 438 -13.28 -16.30 -7.95
CA MET A 438 -13.98 -15.03 -8.19
C MET A 438 -13.64 -14.46 -9.56
N TRP A 439 -12.38 -14.56 -9.98
CA TRP A 439 -11.93 -14.16 -11.31
C TRP A 439 -12.68 -14.98 -12.39
N GLU A 440 -12.71 -16.29 -12.23
CA GLU A 440 -13.43 -17.19 -13.13
C GLU A 440 -14.94 -16.88 -13.17
N ARG A 441 -15.55 -16.69 -12.00
CA ARG A 441 -16.99 -16.39 -11.87
C ARG A 441 -17.40 -15.10 -12.56
N LEU A 442 -16.51 -14.10 -12.56
CA LEU A 442 -16.72 -12.78 -13.18
C LEU A 442 -16.25 -12.75 -14.64
N GLY A 443 -15.62 -13.82 -15.15
CA GLY A 443 -15.08 -13.88 -16.51
C GLY A 443 -14.01 -12.78 -16.73
N LEU A 444 -13.19 -12.54 -15.72
CA LEU A 444 -12.10 -11.58 -15.76
C LEU A 444 -10.75 -12.31 -15.82
N GLU A 445 -9.88 -11.85 -16.72
CA GLU A 445 -8.50 -12.28 -16.73
C GLU A 445 -7.73 -11.55 -15.63
N ARG A 446 -6.77 -12.23 -15.01
CA ARG A 446 -5.94 -11.66 -13.94
C ARG A 446 -4.98 -10.57 -14.43
N GLY A 447 -4.77 -10.47 -15.75
CA GLY A 447 -4.11 -9.42 -16.52
C GLY A 447 -2.71 -9.12 -16.09
#